data_cca52edf97175263dcf4626dcbd93f47
#
_entry.id   cca52edf97175263dcf4626dcbd93f47
#
_cell.length_a   1.000
_cell.length_b   1.000
_cell.length_c   1.000
_cell.angle_alpha   90.00
_cell.angle_beta   90.00
_cell.angle_gamma   90.00
#
_symmetry.space_group_name_H-M   'P 1'
#
loop_
_entity.id
_entity.type
_entity.pdbx_description
1 polymer ?
#
loop_
_entity_poly.entity_id
_entity_poly.type
_entity_poly.pdbx_seq_one_letter_code
_entity_poly.pdbx_strand_id
1 'polypeptide(L)'
;MKLNKNMLGNILFFGFIIFLFTPYGLSTRSKLTQGVTYIKTLIMPPKAETVNERVEFNTDFSLKGIVNATDVNLNDLKGEVVFINYWATWCPPCRAEMPSIQSLYDDYKGKVSFVFITSDDASKVENFYTKYDYELPTYNILSNPPSEIDTESLPATFVLDKNGKVALSEFGPANWNSTTVRELLDNLISE
;
A
#
# COMPACT_ATOMS: atom_id res chain seq x y z
N MET A 1 -36.48 -30.30 28.70
CA MET A 1 -35.03 -30.48 28.49
C MET A 1 -34.37 -29.10 28.60
N LYS A 2 -33.71 -28.78 29.75
CA LYS A 2 -33.07 -27.46 29.91
C LYS A 2 -31.76 -27.47 29.09
N LEU A 3 -31.70 -26.68 28.01
CA LEU A 3 -30.46 -26.49 27.26
C LEU A 3 -29.42 -25.90 28.22
N ASN A 4 -28.27 -26.58 28.34
CA ASN A 4 -27.14 -26.08 29.11
C ASN A 4 -26.56 -24.85 28.33
N LYS A 5 -26.21 -23.78 29.10
CA LYS A 5 -25.63 -22.53 28.51
C LYS A 5 -24.48 -22.81 27.53
N ASN A 6 -23.63 -23.80 27.83
CA ASN A 6 -22.51 -24.21 26.98
C ASN A 6 -22.98 -24.86 25.67
N MET A 7 -24.09 -25.64 25.70
CA MET A 7 -24.65 -26.28 24.52
C MET A 7 -25.30 -25.25 23.59
N LEU A 8 -25.99 -24.25 24.15
CA LEU A 8 -26.56 -23.14 23.38
C LEU A 8 -25.44 -22.30 22.71
N GLY A 9 -24.35 -21.99 23.44
CA GLY A 9 -23.19 -21.28 22.91
C GLY A 9 -22.53 -22.02 21.73
N ASN A 10 -22.34 -23.33 21.85
CA ASN A 10 -21.79 -24.16 20.79
C ASN A 10 -22.69 -24.20 19.55
N ILE A 11 -24.01 -24.32 19.72
CA ILE A 11 -24.98 -24.30 18.60
C ILE A 11 -24.90 -22.96 17.86
N LEU A 12 -24.89 -21.83 18.59
CA LEU A 12 -24.78 -20.50 17.99
C LEU A 12 -23.46 -20.31 17.27
N PHE A 13 -22.34 -20.76 17.86
CA PHE A 13 -21.00 -20.67 17.25
C PHE A 13 -20.90 -21.48 15.95
N PHE A 14 -21.30 -22.75 15.97
CA PHE A 14 -21.26 -23.59 14.77
C PHE A 14 -22.28 -23.14 13.73
N GLY A 15 -23.47 -22.68 14.14
CA GLY A 15 -24.47 -22.08 13.25
C GLY A 15 -23.93 -20.83 12.55
N PHE A 16 -23.21 -19.97 13.26
CA PHE A 16 -22.57 -18.80 12.66
C PHE A 16 -21.47 -19.18 11.67
N ILE A 17 -20.64 -20.19 12.00
CA ILE A 17 -19.62 -20.69 11.06
C ILE A 17 -20.28 -21.22 9.80
N ILE A 18 -21.32 -22.06 9.92
CA ILE A 18 -22.05 -22.60 8.76
C ILE A 18 -22.66 -21.46 7.93
N PHE A 19 -23.27 -20.45 8.59
CA PHE A 19 -23.81 -19.26 7.92
C PHE A 19 -22.75 -18.55 7.04
N LEU A 20 -21.52 -18.41 7.53
CA LEU A 20 -20.44 -17.79 6.77
C LEU A 20 -20.10 -18.51 5.45
N PHE A 21 -20.42 -19.80 5.34
CA PHE A 21 -20.20 -20.59 4.11
C PHE A 21 -21.43 -20.61 3.17
N THR A 22 -22.52 -19.95 3.56
CA THR A 22 -23.68 -19.78 2.68
C THR A 22 -23.52 -18.57 1.76
N PRO A 23 -24.26 -18.50 0.62
CA PRO A 23 -24.28 -17.31 -0.25
C PRO A 23 -24.66 -16.03 0.49
N TYR A 24 -25.52 -16.13 1.51
CA TYR A 24 -25.94 -14.99 2.34
C TYR A 24 -24.84 -14.51 3.30
N GLY A 25 -23.90 -15.37 3.67
CA GLY A 25 -22.74 -15.01 4.52
C GLY A 25 -21.57 -14.36 3.76
N LEU A 26 -21.58 -14.32 2.43
CA LEU A 26 -20.47 -13.76 1.63
C LEU A 26 -20.16 -12.30 1.96
N SER A 27 -21.20 -11.46 2.13
CA SER A 27 -21.02 -10.05 2.50
C SER A 27 -20.42 -9.89 3.90
N THR A 28 -20.79 -10.77 4.82
CA THR A 28 -20.25 -10.78 6.19
C THR A 28 -18.79 -11.23 6.21
N ARG A 29 -18.44 -12.26 5.43
CA ARG A 29 -17.04 -12.69 5.25
C ARG A 29 -16.16 -11.58 4.69
N SER A 30 -16.62 -10.88 3.64
CA SER A 30 -15.83 -9.78 3.05
C SER A 30 -15.58 -8.65 4.04
N LYS A 31 -16.57 -8.28 4.85
CA LYS A 31 -16.42 -7.27 5.91
C LYS A 31 -15.48 -7.72 7.03
N LEU A 32 -15.56 -8.99 7.45
CA LEU A 32 -14.64 -9.55 8.43
C LEU A 32 -13.19 -9.56 7.91
N THR A 33 -12.98 -10.01 6.66
CA THR A 33 -11.67 -9.99 6.03
C THR A 33 -11.12 -8.57 5.91
N GLN A 34 -11.95 -7.61 5.47
CA GLN A 34 -11.59 -6.19 5.43
C GLN A 34 -11.20 -5.65 6.81
N GLY A 35 -11.96 -6.01 7.86
CA GLY A 35 -11.66 -5.62 9.23
C GLY A 35 -10.33 -6.19 9.73
N VAL A 36 -10.05 -7.45 9.47
CA VAL A 36 -8.76 -8.09 9.82
C VAL A 36 -7.60 -7.45 9.05
N THR A 37 -7.79 -7.18 7.75
CA THR A 37 -6.80 -6.49 6.93
C THR A 37 -6.54 -5.08 7.46
N TYR A 38 -7.59 -4.33 7.80
CA TYR A 38 -7.47 -3.00 8.37
C TYR A 38 -6.72 -3.00 9.70
N ILE A 39 -7.01 -3.97 10.60
CA ILE A 39 -6.29 -4.12 11.87
C ILE A 39 -4.81 -4.47 11.60
N LYS A 40 -4.52 -5.36 10.65
CA LYS A 40 -3.14 -5.67 10.24
C LYS A 40 -2.42 -4.41 9.78
N THR A 41 -3.04 -3.61 8.92
CA THR A 41 -2.49 -2.35 8.41
C THR A 41 -2.14 -1.36 9.52
N LEU A 42 -2.94 -1.32 10.59
CA LEU A 42 -2.69 -0.42 11.73
C LEU A 42 -1.54 -0.88 12.65
N ILE A 43 -1.28 -2.18 12.72
CA ILE A 43 -0.40 -2.76 13.76
C ILE A 43 0.94 -3.23 13.18
N MET A 44 0.97 -3.74 11.93
CA MET A 44 2.17 -4.37 11.39
C MET A 44 2.95 -3.41 10.50
N PRO A 45 4.15 -2.97 10.92
CA PRO A 45 5.06 -2.26 10.03
C PRO A 45 5.60 -3.22 8.95
N PRO A 46 5.96 -2.70 7.77
CA PRO A 46 6.64 -3.48 6.74
C PRO A 46 8.04 -3.88 7.21
N LYS A 47 8.60 -4.95 6.60
CA LYS A 47 9.95 -5.41 6.90
C LYS A 47 10.94 -4.77 5.92
N ALA A 48 11.89 -4.00 6.45
CA ALA A 48 12.99 -3.46 5.66
C ALA A 48 14.03 -4.55 5.37
N GLU A 49 14.54 -4.59 4.14
CA GLU A 49 15.68 -5.42 3.77
C GLU A 49 16.99 -4.84 4.29
N THR A 50 17.97 -5.69 4.58
CA THR A 50 19.29 -5.24 5.01
C THR A 50 20.05 -4.61 3.85
N VAL A 51 21.01 -3.72 4.14
CA VAL A 51 21.82 -3.02 3.12
C VAL A 51 22.49 -3.98 2.13
N ASN A 52 22.89 -5.17 2.60
CA ASN A 52 23.57 -6.19 1.77
C ASN A 52 22.61 -6.95 0.82
N GLU A 53 21.32 -6.81 1.00
CA GLU A 53 20.27 -7.49 0.22
C GLU A 53 19.60 -6.56 -0.80
N ARG A 54 19.98 -5.26 -0.83
CA ARG A 54 19.39 -4.27 -1.75
C ARG A 54 19.73 -4.61 -3.19
N VAL A 55 18.68 -4.73 -4.01
CA VAL A 55 18.78 -5.13 -5.42
C VAL A 55 18.86 -3.91 -6.33
N GLU A 56 19.83 -3.90 -7.24
CA GLU A 56 19.91 -2.93 -8.34
C GLU A 56 18.98 -3.34 -9.47
N PHE A 57 18.34 -2.37 -10.10
CA PHE A 57 17.55 -2.58 -11.31
C PHE A 57 17.69 -1.40 -12.29
N ASN A 58 17.20 -1.60 -13.51
CA ASN A 58 17.17 -0.53 -14.50
C ASN A 58 16.10 0.51 -14.12
N THR A 59 16.54 1.72 -13.80
CA THR A 59 15.66 2.84 -13.42
C THR A 59 15.05 3.59 -14.62
N ASP A 60 15.30 3.17 -15.86
CA ASP A 60 14.66 3.77 -17.04
C ASP A 60 13.18 3.34 -17.15
N PHE A 61 12.38 3.93 -16.29
CA PHE A 61 10.95 3.68 -16.18
C PHE A 61 10.18 5.01 -16.20
N SER A 62 9.41 5.22 -17.27
CA SER A 62 8.68 6.45 -17.53
C SER A 62 7.24 6.35 -17.06
N LEU A 63 6.79 7.41 -16.39
CA LEU A 63 5.48 7.55 -15.77
C LEU A 63 4.83 8.85 -16.21
N LYS A 64 3.52 8.79 -16.50
CA LYS A 64 2.70 9.94 -16.83
C LYS A 64 2.04 10.47 -15.58
N GLY A 65 2.29 11.71 -15.19
CA GLY A 65 1.58 12.40 -14.14
C GLY A 65 0.10 12.60 -14.50
N ILE A 66 -0.81 12.17 -13.63
CA ILE A 66 -2.25 12.28 -13.88
C ILE A 66 -2.98 13.13 -12.83
N VAL A 67 -2.53 13.14 -11.57
CA VAL A 67 -3.08 13.96 -10.49
C VAL A 67 -1.94 14.41 -9.58
N ASN A 68 -1.85 15.70 -9.28
CA ASN A 68 -0.83 16.32 -8.42
C ASN A 68 0.62 16.05 -8.85
N ALA A 69 0.86 15.70 -10.11
CA ALA A 69 2.14 15.27 -10.63
C ALA A 69 2.36 15.69 -12.08
N THR A 70 3.62 15.87 -12.48
CA THR A 70 4.08 15.99 -13.87
C THR A 70 4.74 14.68 -14.29
N ASP A 71 4.88 14.45 -15.61
CA ASP A 71 5.56 13.27 -16.14
C ASP A 71 6.98 13.16 -15.54
N VAL A 72 7.39 11.93 -15.21
CA VAL A 72 8.69 11.64 -14.59
C VAL A 72 9.27 10.33 -15.12
N ASN A 73 10.60 10.26 -15.20
CA ASN A 73 11.33 9.01 -15.35
C ASN A 73 12.05 8.72 -14.02
N LEU A 74 12.01 7.47 -13.52
CA LEU A 74 12.69 7.12 -12.26
C LEU A 74 14.19 7.40 -12.30
N ASN A 75 14.80 7.42 -13.50
CA ASN A 75 16.20 7.78 -13.67
C ASN A 75 16.49 9.24 -13.26
N ASP A 76 15.50 10.12 -13.39
CA ASP A 76 15.61 11.53 -13.01
C ASP A 76 15.57 11.72 -11.48
N LEU A 77 15.14 10.69 -10.74
CA LEU A 77 15.07 10.68 -9.28
C LEU A 77 16.33 10.07 -8.61
N LYS A 78 17.37 9.76 -9.37
CA LYS A 78 18.65 9.30 -8.81
C LYS A 78 19.24 10.35 -7.88
N GLY A 79 19.69 9.89 -6.71
CA GLY A 79 20.16 10.76 -5.62
C GLY A 79 19.07 11.07 -4.59
N GLU A 80 17.82 10.66 -4.86
CA GLU A 80 16.69 10.81 -3.95
C GLU A 80 16.25 9.46 -3.39
N VAL A 81 15.68 9.45 -2.21
CA VAL A 81 14.92 8.31 -1.69
C VAL A 81 13.56 8.32 -2.37
N VAL A 82 13.13 7.20 -2.95
CA VAL A 82 11.87 7.11 -3.69
C VAL A 82 10.92 6.12 -3.01
N PHE A 83 9.70 6.56 -2.74
CA PHE A 83 8.61 5.72 -2.23
C PHE A 83 7.63 5.45 -3.36
N ILE A 84 7.57 4.20 -3.85
CA ILE A 84 6.70 3.77 -4.95
C ILE A 84 5.58 2.92 -4.35
N ASN A 85 4.31 3.26 -4.65
CA ASN A 85 3.16 2.47 -4.22
C ASN A 85 2.22 2.20 -5.40
N TYR A 86 1.95 0.93 -5.66
CA TYR A 86 0.96 0.48 -6.64
C TYR A 86 -0.40 0.32 -5.97
N TRP A 87 -1.41 0.98 -6.50
CA TRP A 87 -2.73 1.04 -5.87
C TRP A 87 -3.87 1.21 -6.87
N ALA A 88 -5.12 1.14 -6.40
CA ALA A 88 -6.31 1.50 -7.18
C ALA A 88 -7.45 1.99 -6.27
N THR A 89 -8.32 2.83 -6.80
CA THR A 89 -9.49 3.38 -6.08
C THR A 89 -10.49 2.30 -5.65
N TRP A 90 -10.57 1.22 -6.39
CA TRP A 90 -11.44 0.07 -6.14
C TRP A 90 -10.83 -1.00 -5.23
N CYS A 91 -9.54 -0.89 -4.88
CA CYS A 91 -8.80 -1.86 -4.07
C CYS A 91 -9.03 -1.61 -2.56
N PRO A 92 -9.80 -2.44 -1.83
CA PRO A 92 -10.09 -2.19 -0.42
C PRO A 92 -8.86 -2.18 0.49
N PRO A 93 -7.87 -3.10 0.35
CA PRO A 93 -6.66 -3.04 1.17
C PRO A 93 -5.79 -1.82 0.87
N CYS A 94 -5.72 -1.35 -0.40
CA CYS A 94 -5.01 -0.11 -0.75
C CYS A 94 -5.63 1.09 -0.01
N ARG A 95 -6.96 1.19 -0.03
CA ARG A 95 -7.68 2.26 0.67
C ARG A 95 -7.49 2.23 2.18
N ALA A 96 -7.24 1.06 2.76
CA ALA A 96 -7.02 0.92 4.19
C ALA A 96 -5.68 1.52 4.64
N GLU A 97 -4.65 1.50 3.80
CA GLU A 97 -3.33 2.07 4.12
C GLU A 97 -3.19 3.56 3.80
N MET A 98 -4.06 4.12 2.92
CA MET A 98 -4.00 5.51 2.46
C MET A 98 -3.90 6.55 3.59
N PRO A 99 -4.63 6.47 4.72
CA PRO A 99 -4.47 7.45 5.80
C PRO A 99 -3.06 7.49 6.37
N SER A 100 -2.40 6.33 6.52
CA SER A 100 -1.01 6.26 7.00
C SER A 100 -0.01 6.77 5.96
N ILE A 101 -0.29 6.51 4.67
CA ILE A 101 0.50 7.02 3.55
C ILE A 101 0.40 8.55 3.48
N GLN A 102 -0.81 9.14 3.56
CA GLN A 102 -0.98 10.59 3.52
C GLN A 102 -0.21 11.27 4.66
N SER A 103 -0.31 10.73 5.88
CA SER A 103 0.45 11.28 7.01
C SER A 103 1.96 11.18 6.81
N LEU A 104 2.46 10.08 6.22
CA LEU A 104 3.87 9.94 5.88
C LEU A 104 4.29 10.94 4.80
N TYR A 105 3.48 11.10 3.75
CA TYR A 105 3.69 12.06 2.68
C TYR A 105 3.80 13.48 3.20
N ASP A 106 2.89 13.90 4.08
CA ASP A 106 2.88 15.26 4.65
C ASP A 106 4.17 15.59 5.41
N ASP A 107 4.74 14.60 6.10
CA ASP A 107 5.97 14.79 6.89
C ASP A 107 7.26 14.69 6.07
N TYR A 108 7.22 13.96 4.93
CA TYR A 108 8.42 13.65 4.13
C TYR A 108 8.42 14.27 2.73
N LYS A 109 7.33 14.91 2.27
CA LYS A 109 7.32 15.64 1.00
C LYS A 109 8.44 16.68 0.97
N GLY A 110 9.24 16.66 -0.12
CA GLY A 110 10.44 17.48 -0.26
C GLY A 110 11.73 16.88 0.31
N LYS A 111 11.67 15.69 0.93
CA LYS A 111 12.83 14.89 1.36
C LYS A 111 12.85 13.52 0.68
N VAL A 112 11.67 13.00 0.34
CA VAL A 112 11.43 11.73 -0.33
C VAL A 112 10.57 12.01 -1.55
N SER A 113 10.91 11.40 -2.68
CA SER A 113 10.08 11.42 -3.88
C SER A 113 9.02 10.33 -3.80
N PHE A 114 7.74 10.74 -3.77
CA PHE A 114 6.62 9.82 -3.73
C PHE A 114 6.04 9.58 -5.12
N VAL A 115 5.80 8.33 -5.46
CA VAL A 115 5.31 7.87 -6.77
C VAL A 115 4.16 6.89 -6.56
N PHE A 116 2.92 7.35 -6.72
CA PHE A 116 1.72 6.51 -6.60
C PHE A 116 1.28 6.05 -7.98
N ILE A 117 1.41 4.76 -8.27
CA ILE A 117 1.14 4.17 -9.59
C ILE A 117 -0.23 3.50 -9.60
N THR A 118 -1.05 3.83 -10.59
CA THR A 118 -2.38 3.22 -10.78
C THR A 118 -2.70 3.04 -12.27
N SER A 119 -3.62 2.13 -12.57
CA SER A 119 -4.25 2.00 -13.88
C SER A 119 -5.60 2.73 -13.97
N ASP A 120 -6.05 3.38 -12.89
CA ASP A 120 -7.28 4.18 -12.91
C ASP A 120 -7.10 5.46 -13.73
N ASP A 121 -8.21 5.95 -14.32
CA ASP A 121 -8.25 7.24 -15.00
C ASP A 121 -8.10 8.40 -14.01
N ALA A 122 -7.54 9.53 -14.46
CA ALA A 122 -7.36 10.73 -13.65
C ALA A 122 -8.64 11.17 -12.92
N SER A 123 -9.78 11.17 -13.61
CA SER A 123 -11.06 11.57 -13.03
C SER A 123 -11.53 10.70 -11.86
N LYS A 124 -11.22 9.39 -11.89
CA LYS A 124 -11.52 8.48 -10.77
C LYS A 124 -10.64 8.78 -9.57
N VAL A 125 -9.35 9.05 -9.81
CA VAL A 125 -8.38 9.41 -8.77
C VAL A 125 -8.74 10.75 -8.15
N GLU A 126 -9.03 11.78 -8.95
CA GLU A 126 -9.45 13.12 -8.49
C GLU A 126 -10.70 13.06 -7.60
N ASN A 127 -11.74 12.32 -8.05
CA ASN A 127 -12.96 12.13 -7.26
C ASN A 127 -12.68 11.42 -5.93
N PHE A 128 -11.78 10.42 -5.95
CA PHE A 128 -11.38 9.70 -4.75
C PHE A 128 -10.61 10.62 -3.80
N TYR A 129 -9.64 11.39 -4.29
CA TYR A 129 -8.84 12.31 -3.48
C TYR A 129 -9.69 13.45 -2.89
N THR A 130 -10.56 14.06 -3.69
CA THR A 130 -11.50 15.07 -3.19
C THR A 130 -12.40 14.54 -2.07
N LYS A 131 -12.87 13.29 -2.20
CA LYS A 131 -13.75 12.67 -1.20
C LYS A 131 -13.06 12.39 0.13
N TYR A 132 -11.77 12.04 0.10
CA TYR A 132 -11.03 11.59 1.28
C TYR A 132 -9.92 12.54 1.73
N ASP A 133 -9.79 13.69 1.07
CA ASP A 133 -8.80 14.74 1.36
C ASP A 133 -7.35 14.25 1.20
N TYR A 134 -7.04 13.67 0.02
CA TYR A 134 -5.69 13.21 -0.32
C TYR A 134 -5.04 14.13 -1.36
N GLU A 135 -3.71 14.31 -1.25
CA GLU A 135 -2.90 15.16 -2.14
C GLU A 135 -1.72 14.40 -2.79
N LEU A 136 -1.83 13.08 -2.91
CA LEU A 136 -0.72 12.22 -3.35
C LEU A 136 -0.41 12.37 -4.85
N PRO A 137 0.88 12.49 -5.24
CA PRO A 137 1.27 12.56 -6.66
C PRO A 137 1.06 11.22 -7.35
N THR A 138 0.16 11.17 -8.33
CA THR A 138 -0.30 9.92 -8.93
C THR A 138 -0.01 9.86 -10.42
N TYR A 139 0.38 8.66 -10.86
CA TYR A 139 0.91 8.38 -12.18
C TYR A 139 0.24 7.17 -12.84
N ASN A 140 0.21 7.17 -14.16
CA ASN A 140 0.01 5.97 -14.99
C ASN A 140 1.34 5.53 -15.59
N ILE A 141 1.46 4.25 -15.90
CA ILE A 141 2.63 3.66 -16.53
C ILE A 141 2.70 4.07 -18.00
N LEU A 142 3.87 4.55 -18.48
CA LEU A 142 4.15 4.88 -19.89
C LEU A 142 5.08 3.86 -20.56
N SER A 143 5.99 3.23 -19.82
CA SER A 143 6.91 2.20 -20.32
C SER A 143 6.79 0.93 -19.49
N ASN A 144 7.33 -0.19 -19.95
CA ASN A 144 7.33 -1.42 -19.17
C ASN A 144 8.09 -1.22 -17.85
N PRO A 145 7.52 -1.60 -16.71
CA PRO A 145 8.21 -1.53 -15.43
C PRO A 145 9.39 -2.50 -15.40
N PRO A 146 10.47 -2.16 -14.69
CA PRO A 146 11.55 -3.09 -14.39
C PRO A 146 11.04 -4.29 -13.62
N SER A 147 11.58 -5.49 -13.88
CA SER A 147 11.12 -6.75 -13.29
C SER A 147 11.12 -6.76 -11.76
N GLU A 148 12.02 -6.00 -11.14
CA GLU A 148 12.22 -5.91 -9.68
C GLU A 148 11.07 -5.17 -8.98
N ILE A 149 10.37 -4.31 -9.71
CA ILE A 149 9.22 -3.53 -9.21
C ILE A 149 7.96 -3.77 -10.04
N ASP A 150 7.99 -4.71 -10.98
CA ASP A 150 6.80 -5.13 -11.73
C ASP A 150 5.91 -6.03 -10.87
N THR A 151 4.63 -5.72 -10.81
CA THR A 151 3.69 -6.46 -9.98
C THR A 151 2.25 -6.31 -10.44
N GLU A 152 1.51 -7.42 -10.38
CA GLU A 152 0.05 -7.43 -10.50
C GLU A 152 -0.65 -7.37 -9.13
N SER A 153 0.11 -7.47 -8.04
CA SER A 153 -0.43 -7.44 -6.67
C SER A 153 -0.75 -6.02 -6.23
N LEU A 154 -1.91 -5.81 -5.61
CA LEU A 154 -2.32 -4.53 -5.03
C LEU A 154 -2.74 -4.69 -3.57
N PRO A 155 -2.26 -3.83 -2.67
CA PRO A 155 -1.19 -2.86 -2.87
C PRO A 155 0.18 -3.53 -2.91
N ALA A 156 1.14 -2.89 -3.56
CA ALA A 156 2.54 -3.24 -3.45
C ALA A 156 3.36 -1.95 -3.32
N THR A 157 4.33 -1.96 -2.41
CA THR A 157 5.15 -0.78 -2.13
C THR A 157 6.62 -1.12 -2.17
N PHE A 158 7.39 -0.26 -2.81
CA PHE A 158 8.83 -0.34 -2.90
C PHE A 158 9.44 0.97 -2.39
N VAL A 159 10.51 0.89 -1.62
CA VAL A 159 11.32 2.06 -1.25
C VAL A 159 12.70 1.89 -1.86
N LEU A 160 13.13 2.89 -2.62
CA LEU A 160 14.44 2.93 -3.24
C LEU A 160 15.37 3.84 -2.45
N ASP A 161 16.62 3.43 -2.31
CA ASP A 161 17.68 4.29 -1.80
C ASP A 161 18.17 5.30 -2.85
N LYS A 162 19.09 6.19 -2.48
CA LYS A 162 19.66 7.22 -3.37
C LYS A 162 20.44 6.65 -4.57
N ASN A 163 20.84 5.38 -4.51
CA ASN A 163 21.48 4.68 -5.64
C ASN A 163 20.46 4.02 -6.57
N GLY A 164 19.17 4.10 -6.27
CA GLY A 164 18.10 3.45 -7.00
C GLY A 164 17.96 1.95 -6.69
N LYS A 165 18.51 1.47 -5.58
CA LYS A 165 18.37 0.07 -5.14
C LYS A 165 17.13 -0.09 -4.27
N VAL A 166 16.45 -1.22 -4.39
CA VAL A 166 15.30 -1.55 -3.53
C VAL A 166 15.77 -1.81 -2.10
N ALA A 167 15.39 -0.94 -1.18
CA ALA A 167 15.67 -1.04 0.25
C ALA A 167 14.51 -1.68 1.03
N LEU A 168 13.29 -1.65 0.47
CA LEU A 168 12.10 -2.29 1.02
C LEU A 168 11.16 -2.69 -0.10
N SER A 169 10.60 -3.90 -0.01
CA SER A 169 9.46 -4.34 -0.79
C SER A 169 8.41 -4.96 0.14
N GLU A 170 7.16 -4.52 0.02
CA GLU A 170 6.03 -5.04 0.81
C GLU A 170 4.84 -5.30 -0.11
N PHE A 171 4.28 -6.50 -0.02
CA PHE A 171 3.09 -6.91 -0.75
C PHE A 171 1.91 -7.03 0.21
N GLY A 172 0.89 -6.26 -0.05
CA GLY A 172 -0.27 -6.11 0.81
C GLY A 172 -0.19 -4.87 1.71
N PRO A 173 -1.29 -4.58 2.45
CA PRO A 173 -1.41 -3.34 3.20
C PRO A 173 -0.53 -3.33 4.45
N ALA A 174 0.07 -2.17 4.74
CA ALA A 174 0.92 -1.96 5.89
C ALA A 174 0.66 -0.59 6.56
N ASN A 175 1.19 -0.40 7.78
CA ASN A 175 1.23 0.90 8.44
C ASN A 175 2.47 1.67 8.02
N TRP A 176 2.30 2.51 7.00
CA TRP A 176 3.40 3.28 6.42
C TRP A 176 3.88 4.42 7.33
N ASN A 177 3.06 4.90 8.26
CA ASN A 177 3.44 5.93 9.22
C ASN A 177 4.01 5.37 10.55
N SER A 178 4.50 4.12 10.54
CA SER A 178 5.12 3.48 11.69
C SER A 178 6.52 4.04 11.97
N THR A 179 6.98 3.92 13.23
CA THR A 179 8.33 4.28 13.64
C THR A 179 9.39 3.57 12.79
N THR A 180 9.20 2.29 12.48
CA THR A 180 10.11 1.50 11.65
C THR A 180 10.28 2.09 10.25
N VAL A 181 9.19 2.54 9.61
CA VAL A 181 9.25 3.15 8.28
C VAL A 181 9.95 4.51 8.34
N ARG A 182 9.63 5.32 9.35
CA ARG A 182 10.28 6.63 9.55
C ARG A 182 11.77 6.49 9.76
N GLU A 183 12.20 5.58 10.62
CA GLU A 183 13.62 5.27 10.86
C GLU A 183 14.31 4.78 9.57
N LEU A 184 13.65 3.94 8.78
CA LEU A 184 14.18 3.52 7.48
C LEU A 184 14.39 4.73 6.55
N LEU A 185 13.37 5.58 6.36
CA LEU A 185 13.47 6.75 5.48
C LEU A 185 14.53 7.74 5.98
N ASP A 186 14.58 8.02 7.28
CA ASP A 186 15.60 8.91 7.87
C ASP A 186 17.02 8.38 7.65
N ASN A 187 17.23 7.06 7.78
CA ASN A 187 18.51 6.43 7.50
C ASN A 187 18.87 6.56 6.01
N LEU A 188 17.94 6.23 5.10
CA LEU A 188 18.17 6.33 3.65
C LEU A 188 18.44 7.78 3.19
N ILE A 189 17.79 8.76 3.82
CA ILE A 189 18.02 10.19 3.55
C ILE A 189 19.41 10.61 4.02
N SER A 190 19.92 10.01 5.08
CA SER A 190 21.22 10.35 5.64
C SER A 190 22.41 9.67 4.95
N GLU A 191 22.20 8.59 4.18
CA GLU A 191 23.22 7.95 3.33
C GLU A 191 23.67 8.87 2.19
#